data_afc34a5fa2a83b7e3e2bce989cb5fad8
#
_entry.id   afc34a5fa2a83b7e3e2bce989cb5fad8
#
_cell.length_a   1.000
_cell.length_b   1.000
_cell.length_c   1.000
_cell.angle_alpha   90.00
_cell.angle_beta   90.00
_cell.angle_gamma   90.00
#
_symmetry.space_group_name_H-M   'P 1'
#
loop_
_entity.id
_entity.type
_entity.pdbx_description
1 polymer ?
#
loop_
_entity_poly.entity_id
_entity_poly.type
_entity_poly.pdbx_seq_one_letter_code
_entity_poly.pdbx_strand_id
1 'polypeptide(L)'
;MLYAARKSNGRCQVNKEEVEKLISERYQSLPPKLKVAARHVLDAPKDIAIRSMRSVAADAKLQPAAMLRLARELGFDSYESFRALYVNWLSSSETTFVARAKSLRKRRVNDGQEKLLADMYDTEVVSLDRTLGAANAAAFEAAKKVLIAARRFYVLGLRSLFPAAYYLDYACRLFCDKSVLVTGVGGAVTDELRRASSKDALVAFSFEPYARLTVDAVRYAAQRHVKIVAVTDSVVSPIVEGASVVLLAPNAGPALVPSILPAMGVAQALASLMVTAGGTATLDEIARSDAQLHHIQAYTDR
;
A
#
# COMPACT_ATOMS: atom_id res chain seq x y z
N MET A 1 -26.82 -0.84 11.61
CA MET A 1 -26.89 -1.52 12.93
C MET A 1 -25.55 -1.62 13.68
N LEU A 2 -24.38 -1.65 13.04
CA LEU A 2 -23.08 -1.71 13.75
C LEU A 2 -22.72 -0.43 14.55
N TYR A 3 -23.09 0.75 14.09
CA TYR A 3 -22.85 2.00 14.82
C TYR A 3 -23.75 2.14 16.06
N ALA A 4 -25.01 1.69 15.99
CA ALA A 4 -25.94 1.72 17.11
C ALA A 4 -25.63 0.65 18.18
N ALA A 5 -25.09 -0.51 17.81
CA ALA A 5 -24.75 -1.60 18.74
C ALA A 5 -23.46 -1.35 19.56
N ARG A 6 -22.57 -0.44 19.10
CA ARG A 6 -21.30 -0.12 19.80
C ARG A 6 -21.36 1.10 20.72
N LYS A 7 -22.49 1.81 20.77
CA LYS A 7 -22.71 2.91 21.74
C LYS A 7 -22.85 2.46 23.20
N SER A 8 -23.00 1.18 23.49
CA SER A 8 -23.25 0.69 24.84
C SER A 8 -22.02 0.30 25.66
N ASN A 9 -20.81 0.31 25.08
CA ASN A 9 -19.57 0.05 25.85
C ASN A 9 -18.43 0.96 25.36
N GLY A 10 -18.02 1.84 26.24
CA GLY A 10 -16.99 2.85 26.18
C GLY A 10 -16.00 2.82 25.00
N ARG A 11 -16.00 3.90 24.18
CA ARG A 11 -14.97 4.35 23.26
C ARG A 11 -14.44 3.32 22.26
N CYS A 12 -15.26 2.93 21.30
CA CYS A 12 -14.77 2.49 20.00
C CYS A 12 -15.20 3.55 18.97
N GLN A 13 -14.35 4.51 18.69
CA GLN A 13 -14.57 5.45 17.56
C GLN A 13 -14.33 4.67 16.28
N VAL A 14 -15.38 4.53 15.45
CA VAL A 14 -15.25 4.03 14.08
C VAL A 14 -14.26 4.94 13.36
N ASN A 15 -13.20 4.37 12.79
CA ASN A 15 -12.18 5.12 12.05
C ASN A 15 -12.44 5.08 10.53
N LYS A 16 -11.67 5.88 9.77
CA LYS A 16 -11.81 5.98 8.31
C LYS A 16 -11.61 4.62 7.63
N GLU A 17 -10.60 3.85 8.05
CA GLU A 17 -10.26 2.55 7.49
C GLU A 17 -11.40 1.53 7.66
N GLU A 18 -12.07 1.54 8.82
CA GLU A 18 -13.24 0.68 9.06
C GLU A 18 -14.41 1.04 8.15
N VAL A 19 -14.62 2.34 7.88
CA VAL A 19 -15.67 2.80 6.96
C VAL A 19 -15.32 2.42 5.51
N GLU A 20 -14.09 2.60 5.08
CA GLU A 20 -13.64 2.22 3.73
C GLU A 20 -13.73 0.70 3.51
N LYS A 21 -13.40 -0.08 4.53
CA LYS A 21 -13.60 -1.54 4.53
C LYS A 21 -15.08 -1.88 4.37
N LEU A 22 -15.96 -1.25 5.15
CA LEU A 22 -17.41 -1.46 5.08
C LEU A 22 -17.97 -1.06 3.70
N ILE A 23 -17.48 0.04 3.12
CA ILE A 23 -17.82 0.45 1.76
C ILE A 23 -17.42 -0.66 0.78
N SER A 24 -16.19 -1.17 0.87
CA SER A 24 -15.67 -2.20 -0.03
C SER A 24 -16.46 -3.50 0.05
N GLU A 25 -16.80 -3.95 1.26
CA GLU A 25 -17.59 -5.16 1.51
C GLU A 25 -19.00 -5.04 0.94
N ARG A 26 -19.63 -3.87 1.04
CA ARG A 26 -21.00 -3.63 0.58
C ARG A 26 -21.11 -3.08 -0.85
N TYR A 27 -20.01 -2.75 -1.48
CA TYR A 27 -20.00 -2.03 -2.76
C TYR A 27 -20.87 -2.71 -3.82
N GLN A 28 -20.79 -4.04 -3.93
CA GLN A 28 -21.53 -4.79 -4.94
C GLN A 28 -23.05 -4.77 -4.72
N SER A 29 -23.51 -4.69 -3.48
CA SER A 29 -24.93 -4.65 -3.11
C SER A 29 -25.56 -3.25 -3.16
N LEU A 30 -24.74 -2.19 -3.27
CA LEU A 30 -25.23 -0.82 -3.31
C LEU A 30 -26.01 -0.54 -4.60
N PRO A 31 -27.09 0.29 -4.53
CA PRO A 31 -27.77 0.83 -5.70
C PRO A 31 -26.80 1.67 -6.58
N PRO A 32 -27.04 1.79 -7.91
CA PRO A 32 -26.09 2.42 -8.84
C PRO A 32 -25.64 3.83 -8.41
N LYS A 33 -26.56 4.69 -7.95
CA LYS A 33 -26.22 6.05 -7.48
C LYS A 33 -25.39 6.03 -6.19
N LEU A 34 -25.60 5.05 -5.30
CA LEU A 34 -24.81 4.92 -4.09
C LEU A 34 -23.43 4.30 -4.38
N LYS A 35 -23.29 3.47 -5.42
CA LYS A 35 -21.97 3.03 -5.91
C LYS A 35 -21.10 4.20 -6.37
N VAL A 36 -21.70 5.15 -7.12
CA VAL A 36 -20.99 6.36 -7.54
C VAL A 36 -20.58 7.21 -6.34
N ALA A 37 -21.49 7.41 -5.37
CA ALA A 37 -21.17 8.12 -4.14
C ALA A 37 -20.08 7.45 -3.32
N ALA A 38 -20.15 6.11 -3.16
CA ALA A 38 -19.17 5.32 -2.45
C ALA A 38 -17.78 5.38 -3.10
N ARG A 39 -17.72 5.27 -4.44
CA ARG A 39 -16.48 5.43 -5.19
C ARG A 39 -15.88 6.82 -4.98
N HIS A 40 -16.68 7.87 -5.07
CA HIS A 40 -16.21 9.24 -4.86
C HIS A 40 -15.66 9.47 -3.44
N VAL A 41 -16.27 8.86 -2.43
CA VAL A 41 -15.76 8.87 -1.04
C VAL A 41 -14.39 8.20 -0.94
N LEU A 42 -14.19 7.07 -1.61
CA LEU A 42 -12.91 6.36 -1.62
C LEU A 42 -11.84 7.12 -2.42
N ASP A 43 -12.21 7.69 -3.57
CA ASP A 43 -11.28 8.37 -4.48
C ASP A 43 -10.84 9.75 -3.98
N ALA A 44 -11.72 10.46 -3.23
CA ALA A 44 -11.49 11.83 -2.78
C ALA A 44 -11.81 12.04 -1.28
N PRO A 45 -11.20 11.29 -0.36
CA PRO A 45 -11.51 11.36 1.07
C PRO A 45 -11.22 12.74 1.69
N LYS A 46 -10.25 13.48 1.15
CA LYS A 46 -9.94 14.86 1.57
C LYS A 46 -11.10 15.81 1.26
N ASP A 47 -11.74 15.65 0.11
CA ASP A 47 -12.86 16.50 -0.28
C ASP A 47 -14.07 16.30 0.63
N ILE A 48 -14.28 15.07 1.11
CA ILE A 48 -15.31 14.79 2.12
C ILE A 48 -15.04 15.59 3.40
N ALA A 49 -13.79 15.73 3.81
CA ALA A 49 -13.41 16.48 5.01
C ALA A 49 -13.57 18.00 4.85
N ILE A 50 -13.11 18.57 3.71
CA ILE A 50 -12.94 20.03 3.57
C ILE A 50 -14.11 20.74 2.86
N ARG A 51 -14.91 20.01 2.06
CA ARG A 51 -15.94 20.61 1.22
C ARG A 51 -17.35 20.35 1.75
N SER A 52 -18.32 21.12 1.28
CA SER A 52 -19.71 20.90 1.64
C SER A 52 -20.29 19.67 0.94
N MET A 53 -21.29 19.01 1.55
CA MET A 53 -22.02 17.89 0.93
C MET A 53 -22.52 18.20 -0.48
N ARG A 54 -22.99 19.45 -0.70
CA ARG A 54 -23.49 19.90 -2.02
C ARG A 54 -22.36 19.93 -3.05
N SER A 55 -21.20 20.45 -2.67
CA SER A 55 -20.03 20.53 -3.55
C SER A 55 -19.49 19.15 -3.89
N VAL A 56 -19.37 18.26 -2.91
CA VAL A 56 -18.93 16.87 -3.11
C VAL A 56 -19.91 16.12 -4.02
N ALA A 57 -21.21 16.27 -3.79
CA ALA A 57 -22.22 15.63 -4.63
C ALA A 57 -22.18 16.13 -6.07
N ALA A 58 -21.97 17.44 -6.27
CA ALA A 58 -21.89 18.05 -7.60
C ALA A 58 -20.71 17.47 -8.41
N ASP A 59 -19.54 17.32 -7.80
CA ASP A 59 -18.36 16.72 -8.45
C ASP A 59 -18.60 15.26 -8.86
N ALA A 60 -19.29 14.51 -8.00
CA ALA A 60 -19.71 13.14 -8.31
C ALA A 60 -20.90 13.07 -9.30
N LYS A 61 -21.41 14.22 -9.80
CA LYS A 61 -22.60 14.32 -10.64
C LYS A 61 -23.85 13.68 -9.99
N LEU A 62 -23.98 13.87 -8.68
CA LEU A 62 -25.06 13.33 -7.86
C LEU A 62 -25.86 14.45 -7.18
N GLN A 63 -27.07 14.12 -6.77
CA GLN A 63 -27.84 14.97 -5.85
C GLN A 63 -27.31 14.81 -4.42
N PRO A 64 -27.30 15.87 -3.57
CA PRO A 64 -26.85 15.80 -2.19
C PRO A 64 -27.49 14.67 -1.36
N ALA A 65 -28.76 14.37 -1.64
CA ALA A 65 -29.48 13.27 -0.99
C ALA A 65 -28.80 11.89 -1.17
N ALA A 66 -28.04 11.69 -2.23
CA ALA A 66 -27.31 10.43 -2.43
C ALA A 66 -26.16 10.27 -1.42
N MET A 67 -25.46 11.34 -1.10
CA MET A 67 -24.39 11.35 -0.08
C MET A 67 -24.96 11.08 1.32
N LEU A 68 -26.11 11.70 1.65
CA LEU A 68 -26.80 11.44 2.93
C LEU A 68 -27.29 9.98 3.02
N ARG A 69 -27.85 9.44 1.93
CA ARG A 69 -28.29 8.04 1.89
C ARG A 69 -27.13 7.08 2.05
N LEU A 70 -25.98 7.36 1.41
CA LEU A 70 -24.77 6.55 1.61
C LEU A 70 -24.33 6.57 3.08
N ALA A 71 -24.26 7.74 3.71
CA ALA A 71 -23.90 7.85 5.12
C ALA A 71 -24.84 7.00 6.02
N ARG A 72 -26.15 7.03 5.76
CA ARG A 72 -27.15 6.22 6.50
C ARG A 72 -26.99 4.73 6.24
N GLU A 73 -26.72 4.34 5.00
CA GLU A 73 -26.45 2.93 4.62
C GLU A 73 -25.21 2.37 5.33
N LEU A 74 -24.22 3.23 5.58
CA LEU A 74 -23.03 2.92 6.36
C LEU A 74 -23.24 2.98 7.88
N GLY A 75 -24.47 3.35 8.34
CA GLY A 75 -24.85 3.34 9.75
C GLY A 75 -24.65 4.67 10.49
N PHE A 76 -24.45 5.77 9.77
CA PHE A 76 -24.36 7.11 10.38
C PHE A 76 -25.75 7.80 10.43
N ASP A 77 -26.02 8.52 11.52
CA ASP A 77 -27.29 9.23 11.70
C ASP A 77 -27.43 10.42 10.74
N SER A 78 -26.29 11.07 10.39
CA SER A 78 -26.25 12.25 9.52
C SER A 78 -25.01 12.25 8.63
N TYR A 79 -25.03 13.10 7.59
CA TYR A 79 -23.83 13.33 6.78
C TYR A 79 -22.73 14.03 7.59
N GLU A 80 -23.08 14.89 8.54
CA GLU A 80 -22.15 15.60 9.42
C GLU A 80 -21.39 14.62 10.30
N SER A 81 -22.05 13.61 10.88
CA SER A 81 -21.38 12.56 11.68
C SER A 81 -20.45 11.70 10.83
N PHE A 82 -20.85 11.38 9.60
CA PHE A 82 -20.00 10.73 8.62
C PHE A 82 -18.81 11.61 8.23
N ARG A 83 -19.05 12.90 7.90
CA ARG A 83 -18.01 13.86 7.56
C ARG A 83 -17.02 14.11 8.70
N ALA A 84 -17.49 14.20 9.94
CA ALA A 84 -16.65 14.42 11.11
C ALA A 84 -15.53 13.38 11.24
N LEU A 85 -15.80 12.15 10.84
CA LEU A 85 -14.79 11.09 10.77
C LEU A 85 -13.66 11.44 9.79
N TYR A 86 -13.99 11.95 8.61
CA TYR A 86 -12.99 12.38 7.61
C TYR A 86 -12.27 13.67 8.03
N VAL A 87 -12.97 14.60 8.73
CA VAL A 87 -12.34 15.78 9.32
C VAL A 87 -11.32 15.37 10.39
N ASN A 88 -11.69 14.45 11.27
CA ASN A 88 -10.78 13.93 12.29
C ASN A 88 -9.59 13.19 11.65
N TRP A 89 -9.85 12.37 10.65
CA TRP A 89 -8.80 11.71 9.88
C TRP A 89 -7.88 12.73 9.21
N LEU A 90 -8.41 13.77 8.54
CA LEU A 90 -7.60 14.80 7.89
C LEU A 90 -6.78 15.60 8.91
N SER A 91 -7.35 15.87 10.07
CA SER A 91 -6.65 16.56 11.17
C SER A 91 -5.57 15.68 11.80
N SER A 92 -5.76 14.37 11.79
CA SER A 92 -4.78 13.38 12.26
C SER A 92 -3.84 12.89 11.17
N SER A 93 -4.25 12.97 9.89
CA SER A 93 -3.39 12.61 8.76
C SER A 93 -2.40 13.74 8.47
N GLU A 94 -1.26 13.65 9.12
CA GLU A 94 -0.12 14.52 8.88
C GLU A 94 0.48 14.23 7.51
N THR A 95 -0.16 14.76 6.47
CA THR A 95 0.23 14.50 5.07
C THR A 95 1.54 15.19 4.69
N THR A 96 1.97 16.21 5.45
CA THR A 96 3.24 16.89 5.19
C THR A 96 4.30 16.52 6.22
N PHE A 97 5.57 16.45 5.80
CA PHE A 97 6.69 16.19 6.70
C PHE A 97 6.78 17.24 7.83
N VAL A 98 6.38 18.49 7.55
CA VAL A 98 6.34 19.55 8.56
C VAL A 98 5.27 19.25 9.63
N ALA A 99 4.09 18.82 9.23
CA ALA A 99 3.02 18.46 10.16
C ALA A 99 3.43 17.25 11.01
N ARG A 100 3.99 16.21 10.38
CA ARG A 100 4.54 15.04 11.08
C ARG A 100 5.64 15.42 12.08
N ALA A 101 6.57 16.29 11.69
CA ALA A 101 7.62 16.78 12.57
C ALA A 101 7.07 17.57 13.77
N LYS A 102 6.04 18.41 13.55
CA LYS A 102 5.36 19.13 14.65
C LYS A 102 4.67 18.18 15.62
N SER A 103 3.99 17.14 15.12
CA SER A 103 3.37 16.12 15.96
C SER A 103 4.39 15.34 16.78
N LEU A 104 5.48 14.90 16.17
CA LEU A 104 6.57 14.24 16.86
C LEU A 104 7.14 15.11 18.01
N ARG A 105 7.34 16.41 17.75
CA ARG A 105 7.78 17.35 18.79
C ARG A 105 6.77 17.49 19.92
N LYS A 106 5.47 17.58 19.58
CA LYS A 106 4.40 17.67 20.56
C LYS A 106 4.31 16.41 21.44
N ARG A 107 4.43 15.23 20.82
CA ARG A 107 4.46 13.94 21.55
C ARG A 107 5.63 13.86 22.51
N ARG A 108 6.83 14.27 22.10
CA ARG A 108 8.01 14.30 22.99
C ARG A 108 7.78 15.13 24.27
N VAL A 109 7.13 16.28 24.13
CA VAL A 109 6.85 17.18 25.26
C VAL A 109 5.79 16.61 26.19
N ASN A 110 4.75 15.99 25.65
CA ASN A 110 3.58 15.55 26.40
C ASN A 110 3.72 14.14 26.98
N ASP A 111 4.29 13.22 26.22
CA ASP A 111 4.20 11.78 26.47
C ASP A 111 5.56 11.11 26.75
N GLY A 112 6.65 11.83 26.49
CA GLY A 112 7.99 11.28 26.62
C GLY A 112 8.47 10.41 25.45
N GLN A 113 9.75 10.04 25.47
CA GLN A 113 10.40 9.28 24.41
C GLN A 113 9.98 7.81 24.42
N GLU A 114 9.81 7.23 25.59
CA GLU A 114 9.42 5.81 25.75
C GLU A 114 8.06 5.52 25.11
N LYS A 115 7.09 6.43 25.34
CA LYS A 115 5.76 6.29 24.73
C LYS A 115 5.78 6.38 23.21
N LEU A 116 6.63 7.24 22.64
CA LEU A 116 6.79 7.31 21.20
C LEU A 116 7.29 5.98 20.62
N LEU A 117 8.29 5.36 21.27
CA LEU A 117 8.82 4.05 20.83
C LEU A 117 7.77 2.95 20.98
N ALA A 118 7.00 2.94 22.07
CA ALA A 118 5.90 2.00 22.27
C ALA A 118 4.81 2.17 21.18
N ASP A 119 4.37 3.41 20.92
CA ASP A 119 3.38 3.70 19.88
C ASP A 119 3.88 3.28 18.48
N MET A 120 5.18 3.46 18.18
CA MET A 120 5.79 2.97 16.94
C MET A 120 5.75 1.45 16.88
N TYR A 121 6.18 0.77 17.93
CA TYR A 121 6.17 -0.70 18.03
C TYR A 121 4.76 -1.26 17.81
N ASP A 122 3.77 -0.77 18.55
CA ASP A 122 2.39 -1.25 18.45
C ASP A 122 1.82 -1.06 17.04
N THR A 123 2.12 0.09 16.42
CA THR A 123 1.66 0.38 15.06
C THR A 123 2.32 -0.54 14.03
N GLU A 124 3.62 -0.80 14.18
CA GLU A 124 4.34 -1.68 13.26
C GLU A 124 3.89 -3.14 13.39
N VAL A 125 3.63 -3.63 14.60
CA VAL A 125 3.09 -4.98 14.82
C VAL A 125 1.75 -5.13 14.10
N VAL A 126 0.83 -4.17 14.26
CA VAL A 126 -0.47 -4.18 13.58
C VAL A 126 -0.31 -4.12 12.05
N SER A 127 0.62 -3.28 11.57
CA SER A 127 0.87 -3.12 10.14
C SER A 127 1.45 -4.40 9.51
N LEU A 128 2.39 -5.05 10.19
CA LEU A 128 2.96 -6.33 9.74
C LEU A 128 1.96 -7.48 9.80
N ASP A 129 1.15 -7.56 10.86
CA ASP A 129 0.07 -8.55 10.98
C ASP A 129 -0.91 -8.45 9.81
N ARG A 130 -1.34 -7.23 9.46
CA ARG A 130 -2.21 -7.00 8.31
C ARG A 130 -1.53 -7.30 6.98
N THR A 131 -0.24 -7.01 6.86
CA THR A 131 0.52 -7.19 5.61
C THR A 131 0.81 -8.66 5.33
N LEU A 132 1.27 -9.41 6.33
CA LEU A 132 1.67 -10.82 6.20
C LEU A 132 0.56 -11.80 6.61
N GLY A 133 -0.55 -11.28 7.14
CA GLY A 133 -1.66 -12.08 7.63
C GLY A 133 -2.49 -12.75 6.54
N ALA A 134 -3.42 -13.59 6.97
CA ALA A 134 -4.25 -14.44 6.10
C ALA A 134 -5.02 -13.67 5.01
N ALA A 135 -5.38 -12.41 5.26
CA ALA A 135 -6.09 -11.58 4.29
C ALA A 135 -5.31 -11.35 2.98
N ASN A 136 -3.99 -11.33 3.04
CA ASN A 136 -3.11 -11.17 1.87
C ASN A 136 -2.60 -12.51 1.30
N ALA A 137 -2.86 -13.65 1.94
CA ALA A 137 -2.27 -14.93 1.52
C ALA A 137 -2.56 -15.29 0.06
N ALA A 138 -3.80 -15.10 -0.40
CA ALA A 138 -4.18 -15.33 -1.79
C ALA A 138 -3.46 -14.37 -2.76
N ALA A 139 -3.27 -13.11 -2.36
CA ALA A 139 -2.56 -12.12 -3.15
C ALA A 139 -1.05 -12.44 -3.25
N PHE A 140 -0.41 -12.90 -2.17
CA PHE A 140 0.96 -13.39 -2.19
C PHE A 140 1.12 -14.58 -3.14
N GLU A 141 0.21 -15.55 -3.07
CA GLU A 141 0.24 -16.71 -3.97
C GLU A 141 0.08 -16.30 -5.44
N ALA A 142 -0.82 -15.35 -5.73
CA ALA A 142 -1.00 -14.82 -7.07
C ALA A 142 0.23 -14.04 -7.54
N ALA A 143 0.83 -13.20 -6.69
CA ALA A 143 2.03 -12.45 -6.99
C ALA A 143 3.21 -13.38 -7.30
N LYS A 144 3.44 -14.40 -6.46
CA LYS A 144 4.46 -15.43 -6.69
C LYS A 144 4.29 -16.08 -8.06
N LYS A 145 3.08 -16.51 -8.43
CA LYS A 145 2.81 -17.12 -9.75
C LYS A 145 3.14 -16.17 -10.90
N VAL A 146 2.78 -14.88 -10.78
CA VAL A 146 3.08 -13.86 -11.78
C VAL A 146 4.59 -13.71 -11.96
N LEU A 147 5.35 -13.63 -10.86
CA LEU A 147 6.81 -13.42 -10.92
C LEU A 147 7.56 -14.64 -11.45
N ILE A 148 7.17 -15.84 -11.05
CA ILE A 148 7.79 -17.09 -11.54
C ILE A 148 7.54 -17.27 -13.04
N ALA A 149 6.33 -16.99 -13.51
CA ALA A 149 5.96 -17.14 -14.91
C ALA A 149 6.56 -16.05 -15.82
N ALA A 150 6.96 -14.91 -15.28
CA ALA A 150 7.54 -13.83 -16.06
C ALA A 150 8.89 -14.21 -16.67
N ARG A 151 9.16 -13.73 -17.91
CA ARG A 151 10.48 -13.78 -18.52
C ARG A 151 11.48 -12.94 -17.73
N ARG A 152 11.08 -11.73 -17.34
CA ARG A 152 11.77 -10.80 -16.44
C ARG A 152 10.74 -10.11 -15.58
N PHE A 153 11.11 -9.74 -14.36
CA PHE A 153 10.31 -8.87 -13.55
C PHE A 153 11.11 -7.64 -13.11
N TYR A 154 10.52 -6.50 -13.40
CA TYR A 154 11.06 -5.21 -12.99
C TYR A 154 10.62 -4.92 -11.57
N VAL A 155 11.50 -4.35 -10.76
CA VAL A 155 11.21 -3.98 -9.38
C VAL A 155 11.39 -2.48 -9.24
N LEU A 156 10.31 -1.78 -8.92
CA LEU A 156 10.25 -0.32 -8.84
C LEU A 156 9.78 0.12 -7.46
N GLY A 157 10.56 0.89 -6.81
CA GLY A 157 10.22 1.66 -5.61
C GLY A 157 11.08 2.91 -5.60
N LEU A 158 10.45 4.08 -5.48
CA LEU A 158 11.19 5.34 -5.49
C LEU A 158 11.15 6.01 -4.12
N ARG A 159 12.08 6.95 -3.88
CA ARG A 159 12.18 7.72 -2.65
C ARG A 159 12.33 6.80 -1.43
N SER A 160 11.45 6.91 -0.41
CA SER A 160 11.50 6.10 0.81
C SER A 160 11.24 4.61 0.59
N LEU A 161 10.69 4.21 -0.55
CA LEU A 161 10.42 2.81 -0.89
C LEU A 161 11.52 2.16 -1.74
N PHE A 162 12.53 2.93 -2.14
CA PHE A 162 13.68 2.37 -2.87
C PHE A 162 14.38 1.23 -2.10
N PRO A 163 14.60 1.31 -0.77
CA PRO A 163 15.21 0.21 -0.05
C PRO A 163 14.44 -1.12 -0.14
N ALA A 164 13.09 -1.09 -0.16
CA ALA A 164 12.29 -2.31 -0.30
C ALA A 164 12.41 -2.92 -1.72
N ALA A 165 12.42 -2.07 -2.74
CA ALA A 165 12.65 -2.52 -4.13
C ALA A 165 14.06 -3.08 -4.30
N TYR A 166 15.06 -2.38 -3.78
CA TYR A 166 16.45 -2.84 -3.80
C TYR A 166 16.62 -4.18 -3.08
N TYR A 167 16.01 -4.31 -1.88
CA TYR A 167 16.09 -5.54 -1.11
C TYR A 167 15.48 -6.73 -1.87
N LEU A 168 14.30 -6.54 -2.49
CA LEU A 168 13.69 -7.60 -3.29
C LEU A 168 14.57 -8.03 -4.46
N ASP A 169 15.11 -7.06 -5.21
CA ASP A 169 16.02 -7.32 -6.32
C ASP A 169 17.27 -8.04 -5.84
N TYR A 170 17.91 -7.54 -4.78
CA TYR A 170 19.08 -8.14 -4.17
C TYR A 170 18.84 -9.61 -3.76
N ALA A 171 17.74 -9.85 -3.03
CA ALA A 171 17.39 -11.19 -2.57
C ALA A 171 17.12 -12.15 -3.75
N CYS A 172 16.42 -11.68 -4.79
CA CYS A 172 16.12 -12.47 -5.97
C CYS A 172 17.37 -12.82 -6.79
N ARG A 173 18.36 -11.94 -6.86
CA ARG A 173 19.63 -12.21 -7.56
C ARG A 173 20.42 -13.39 -6.99
N LEU A 174 20.16 -13.79 -5.76
CA LEU A 174 20.80 -14.98 -5.17
C LEU A 174 20.33 -16.28 -5.82
N PHE A 175 19.15 -16.30 -6.45
CA PHE A 175 18.56 -17.53 -6.98
C PHE A 175 17.97 -17.41 -8.39
N CYS A 176 17.96 -16.23 -8.99
CA CYS A 176 17.51 -16.04 -10.37
C CYS A 176 18.10 -14.78 -11.02
N ASP A 177 18.16 -14.79 -12.34
CA ASP A 177 18.64 -13.69 -13.18
C ASP A 177 17.51 -12.84 -13.79
N LYS A 178 16.27 -13.07 -13.38
CA LYS A 178 15.07 -12.44 -13.95
C LYS A 178 14.76 -11.07 -13.38
N SER A 179 15.32 -10.75 -12.22
CA SER A 179 15.06 -9.49 -11.51
C SER A 179 15.80 -8.32 -12.16
N VAL A 180 15.11 -7.19 -12.35
CA VAL A 180 15.66 -5.96 -12.89
C VAL A 180 15.23 -4.81 -12.01
N LEU A 181 16.16 -4.27 -11.22
CA LEU A 181 15.88 -3.08 -10.41
C LEU A 181 15.73 -1.85 -11.31
N VAL A 182 14.60 -1.16 -11.19
CA VAL A 182 14.37 0.13 -11.84
C VAL A 182 14.84 1.22 -10.88
N THR A 183 15.95 1.84 -11.20
CA THR A 183 16.61 2.81 -10.30
C THR A 183 16.12 4.23 -10.49
N GLY A 184 15.67 4.56 -11.70
CA GLY A 184 15.30 5.91 -12.09
C GLY A 184 16.49 6.90 -12.09
N VAL A 185 17.72 6.41 -12.12
CA VAL A 185 18.92 7.26 -12.20
C VAL A 185 18.83 8.13 -13.44
N GLY A 186 19.14 9.42 -13.29
CA GLY A 186 19.01 10.40 -14.36
C GLY A 186 17.58 10.70 -14.80
N GLY A 187 16.55 10.26 -14.03
CA GLY A 187 15.13 10.44 -14.39
C GLY A 187 14.61 9.40 -15.40
N ALA A 188 15.37 8.35 -15.70
CA ALA A 188 15.15 7.43 -16.80
C ALA A 188 14.20 6.24 -16.46
N VAL A 189 13.26 6.38 -15.53
CA VAL A 189 12.35 5.30 -15.10
C VAL A 189 11.62 4.65 -16.28
N THR A 190 11.07 5.45 -17.18
CA THR A 190 10.33 4.95 -18.35
C THR A 190 11.25 4.33 -19.39
N ASP A 191 12.50 4.80 -19.51
CA ASP A 191 13.49 4.23 -20.42
C ASP A 191 13.93 2.83 -19.97
N GLU A 192 14.08 2.63 -18.67
CA GLU A 192 14.38 1.31 -18.09
C GLU A 192 13.23 0.30 -18.36
N LEU A 193 11.99 0.76 -18.43
CA LEU A 193 10.80 -0.05 -18.76
C LEU A 193 10.52 -0.17 -20.27
N ARG A 194 11.28 0.51 -21.13
CA ARG A 194 11.01 0.58 -22.58
C ARG A 194 10.91 -0.80 -23.24
N ARG A 195 11.66 -1.78 -22.75
CA ARG A 195 11.69 -3.15 -23.31
C ARG A 195 10.71 -4.11 -22.62
N ALA A 196 9.97 -3.65 -21.60
CA ALA A 196 8.98 -4.46 -20.93
C ALA A 196 7.79 -4.77 -21.86
N SER A 197 7.22 -5.96 -21.75
CA SER A 197 6.17 -6.49 -22.60
C SER A 197 5.20 -7.37 -21.79
N SER A 198 4.18 -7.91 -22.45
CA SER A 198 3.22 -8.84 -21.85
C SER A 198 3.84 -10.15 -21.30
N LYS A 199 5.10 -10.45 -21.66
CA LYS A 199 5.87 -11.59 -21.13
C LYS A 199 6.59 -11.28 -19.82
N ASP A 200 6.54 -10.04 -19.38
CA ASP A 200 7.27 -9.53 -18.22
C ASP A 200 6.30 -9.13 -17.09
N ALA A 201 6.84 -8.93 -15.90
CA ALA A 201 6.09 -8.41 -14.75
C ALA A 201 6.74 -7.13 -14.21
N LEU A 202 5.97 -6.36 -13.43
CA LEU A 202 6.43 -5.20 -12.68
C LEU A 202 5.95 -5.34 -11.24
N VAL A 203 6.86 -5.34 -10.28
CA VAL A 203 6.53 -5.12 -8.86
C VAL A 203 6.73 -3.64 -8.58
N ALA A 204 5.66 -2.93 -8.21
CA ALA A 204 5.71 -1.50 -7.94
C ALA A 204 5.34 -1.23 -6.48
N PHE A 205 6.26 -0.60 -5.75
CA PHE A 205 6.04 -0.15 -4.38
C PHE A 205 5.69 1.33 -4.38
N SER A 206 4.51 1.70 -3.87
CA SER A 206 4.11 3.11 -3.74
C SER A 206 3.10 3.29 -2.61
N PHE A 207 3.43 4.15 -1.66
CA PHE A 207 2.62 4.54 -0.53
C PHE A 207 2.33 6.05 -0.56
N GLU A 208 1.28 6.49 0.14
CA GLU A 208 0.98 7.92 0.26
C GLU A 208 2.09 8.66 1.06
N PRO A 209 2.60 9.80 0.52
CA PRO A 209 2.30 10.46 -0.75
C PRO A 209 2.94 9.75 -1.94
N TYR A 210 2.10 9.33 -2.87
CA TYR A 210 2.52 8.51 -4.03
C TYR A 210 3.50 9.25 -4.93
N ALA A 211 4.63 8.62 -5.23
CA ALA A 211 5.62 9.18 -6.13
C ALA A 211 5.07 9.21 -7.57
N ARG A 212 4.98 10.40 -8.17
CA ARG A 212 4.42 10.58 -9.51
C ARG A 212 5.07 9.70 -10.56
N LEU A 213 6.40 9.62 -10.57
CA LEU A 213 7.14 8.77 -11.51
C LEU A 213 6.79 7.29 -11.36
N THR A 214 6.50 6.80 -10.15
CA THR A 214 6.03 5.41 -9.94
C THR A 214 4.64 5.21 -10.56
N VAL A 215 3.73 6.16 -10.36
CA VAL A 215 2.37 6.10 -10.95
C VAL A 215 2.44 6.12 -12.47
N ASP A 216 3.24 7.01 -13.05
CA ASP A 216 3.41 7.14 -14.49
C ASP A 216 4.04 5.86 -15.09
N ALA A 217 5.02 5.27 -14.40
CA ALA A 217 5.64 4.01 -14.80
C ALA A 217 4.66 2.82 -14.78
N VAL A 218 3.81 2.75 -13.75
CA VAL A 218 2.76 1.71 -13.67
C VAL A 218 1.76 1.86 -14.82
N ARG A 219 1.30 3.08 -15.11
CA ARG A 219 0.41 3.35 -16.25
C ARG A 219 1.06 2.96 -17.58
N TYR A 220 2.33 3.32 -17.77
CA TYR A 220 3.09 2.94 -18.97
C TYR A 220 3.20 1.42 -19.10
N ALA A 221 3.52 0.70 -18.02
CA ALA A 221 3.59 -0.76 -18.01
C ALA A 221 2.23 -1.41 -18.33
N ALA A 222 1.13 -0.87 -17.76
CA ALA A 222 -0.23 -1.35 -18.04
C ALA A 222 -0.61 -1.22 -19.52
N GLN A 223 -0.27 -0.10 -20.17
CA GLN A 223 -0.48 0.10 -21.62
C GLN A 223 0.27 -0.92 -22.49
N ARG A 224 1.34 -1.49 -21.97
CA ARG A 224 2.14 -2.53 -22.64
C ARG A 224 1.75 -3.95 -22.21
N HIS A 225 0.65 -4.09 -21.50
CA HIS A 225 0.14 -5.37 -20.99
C HIS A 225 1.12 -6.13 -20.08
N VAL A 226 2.04 -5.42 -19.43
CA VAL A 226 2.92 -5.98 -18.40
C VAL A 226 2.07 -6.40 -17.21
N LYS A 227 2.33 -7.57 -16.62
CA LYS A 227 1.63 -8.02 -15.41
C LYS A 227 2.13 -7.20 -14.20
N ILE A 228 1.24 -6.51 -13.51
CA ILE A 228 1.60 -5.60 -12.42
C ILE A 228 1.22 -6.21 -11.08
N VAL A 229 2.20 -6.28 -10.18
CA VAL A 229 2.02 -6.55 -8.75
C VAL A 229 2.20 -5.21 -8.03
N ALA A 230 1.11 -4.63 -7.60
CA ALA A 230 1.10 -3.36 -6.86
C ALA A 230 1.23 -3.64 -5.35
N VAL A 231 2.27 -3.09 -4.73
CA VAL A 231 2.46 -3.09 -3.27
C VAL A 231 2.16 -1.69 -2.75
N THR A 232 1.06 -1.55 -2.01
CA THR A 232 0.54 -0.24 -1.65
C THR A 232 -0.21 -0.25 -0.31
N ASP A 233 -0.37 0.92 0.28
CA ASP A 233 -1.03 1.14 1.56
C ASP A 233 -2.57 1.16 1.47
N SER A 234 -3.11 1.33 0.27
CA SER A 234 -4.55 1.51 0.07
C SER A 234 -5.07 0.88 -1.21
N VAL A 235 -6.31 0.35 -1.17
CA VAL A 235 -7.04 -0.17 -2.34
C VAL A 235 -7.42 0.92 -3.36
N VAL A 236 -7.36 2.20 -2.95
CA VAL A 236 -7.63 3.36 -3.81
C VAL A 236 -6.34 4.03 -4.30
N SER A 237 -5.20 3.42 -4.05
CA SER A 237 -3.91 3.91 -4.55
C SER A 237 -3.91 4.00 -6.09
N PRO A 238 -3.30 5.04 -6.67
CA PRO A 238 -3.27 5.23 -8.13
C PRO A 238 -2.50 4.13 -8.87
N ILE A 239 -1.71 3.28 -8.17
CA ILE A 239 -1.02 2.15 -8.78
C ILE A 239 -1.85 0.86 -8.81
N VAL A 240 -3.05 0.87 -8.23
CA VAL A 240 -4.00 -0.27 -8.26
C VAL A 240 -4.70 -0.37 -9.61
N GLU A 241 -4.90 0.77 -10.28
CA GLU A 241 -5.52 0.80 -11.61
C GLU A 241 -4.66 0.02 -12.63
N GLY A 242 -5.23 -1.04 -13.18
CA GLY A 242 -4.53 -1.93 -14.12
C GLY A 242 -3.60 -2.96 -13.47
N ALA A 243 -3.53 -3.04 -12.14
CA ALA A 243 -2.77 -4.06 -11.45
C ALA A 243 -3.40 -5.45 -11.61
N SER A 244 -2.56 -6.46 -11.87
CA SER A 244 -2.96 -7.87 -11.91
C SER A 244 -3.13 -8.45 -10.51
N VAL A 245 -2.34 -7.95 -9.56
CA VAL A 245 -2.34 -8.34 -8.15
C VAL A 245 -2.10 -7.12 -7.29
N VAL A 246 -2.79 -7.01 -6.17
CA VAL A 246 -2.59 -5.95 -5.16
C VAL A 246 -2.22 -6.59 -3.83
N LEU A 247 -1.06 -6.22 -3.31
CA LEU A 247 -0.60 -6.55 -1.97
C LEU A 247 -0.77 -5.32 -1.08
N LEU A 248 -1.68 -5.41 -0.11
CA LEU A 248 -1.93 -4.32 0.82
C LEU A 248 -0.91 -4.35 1.96
N ALA A 249 -0.22 -3.24 2.13
CA ALA A 249 0.81 -3.04 3.14
C ALA A 249 0.55 -1.73 3.90
N PRO A 250 -0.40 -1.71 4.85
CA PRO A 250 -0.71 -0.51 5.64
C PRO A 250 0.53 0.00 6.37
N ASN A 251 0.75 1.30 6.36
CA ASN A 251 1.98 1.93 6.85
C ASN A 251 1.72 3.11 7.80
N ALA A 252 0.58 3.11 8.47
CA ALA A 252 0.27 4.12 9.47
C ALA A 252 1.31 4.09 10.60
N GLY A 253 1.61 5.27 11.18
CA GLY A 253 2.53 5.34 12.31
C GLY A 253 3.02 6.75 12.63
N PRO A 254 3.53 6.97 13.85
CA PRO A 254 3.97 8.29 14.32
C PRO A 254 5.38 8.66 13.85
N ALA A 255 5.85 8.14 12.72
CA ALA A 255 7.18 8.43 12.17
C ALA A 255 7.16 9.66 11.25
N LEU A 256 8.32 10.30 11.05
CA LEU A 256 8.47 11.43 10.13
C LEU A 256 8.15 11.03 8.68
N VAL A 257 8.67 9.90 8.26
CA VAL A 257 8.36 9.28 6.97
C VAL A 257 7.44 8.08 7.25
N PRO A 258 6.40 7.84 6.44
CA PRO A 258 5.59 6.62 6.57
C PRO A 258 6.46 5.37 6.66
N SER A 259 6.04 4.41 7.48
CA SER A 259 6.83 3.20 7.72
C SER A 259 7.14 2.44 6.43
N ILE A 260 8.37 1.95 6.34
CA ILE A 260 8.82 1.08 5.27
C ILE A 260 8.70 -0.41 5.66
N LEU A 261 8.53 -0.74 6.93
CA LEU A 261 8.57 -2.12 7.42
C LEU A 261 7.55 -3.03 6.73
N PRO A 262 6.30 -2.61 6.48
CA PRO A 262 5.36 -3.43 5.72
C PRO A 262 5.84 -3.73 4.29
N ALA A 263 6.44 -2.75 3.60
CA ALA A 263 7.00 -2.97 2.26
C ALA A 263 8.21 -3.91 2.28
N MET A 264 9.08 -3.80 3.29
CA MET A 264 10.19 -4.73 3.51
C MET A 264 9.68 -6.15 3.79
N GLY A 265 8.63 -6.28 4.61
CA GLY A 265 7.97 -7.56 4.88
C GLY A 265 7.44 -8.21 3.60
N VAL A 266 6.79 -7.42 2.72
CA VAL A 266 6.35 -7.93 1.40
C VAL A 266 7.53 -8.37 0.55
N ALA A 267 8.59 -7.57 0.47
CA ALA A 267 9.78 -7.90 -0.32
C ALA A 267 10.42 -9.20 0.15
N GLN A 268 10.61 -9.37 1.47
CA GLN A 268 11.16 -10.57 2.07
C GLN A 268 10.25 -11.79 1.86
N ALA A 269 8.95 -11.63 2.03
CA ALA A 269 7.99 -12.71 1.83
C ALA A 269 7.95 -13.18 0.37
N LEU A 270 7.93 -12.26 -0.60
CA LEU A 270 7.93 -12.60 -2.03
C LEU A 270 9.18 -13.37 -2.42
N ALA A 271 10.37 -12.91 -2.02
CA ALA A 271 11.62 -13.62 -2.29
C ALA A 271 11.61 -15.05 -1.70
N SER A 272 11.20 -15.17 -0.41
CA SER A 272 11.10 -16.46 0.28
C SER A 272 10.10 -17.40 -0.40
N LEU A 273 8.91 -16.90 -0.76
CA LEU A 273 7.87 -17.68 -1.45
C LEU A 273 8.31 -18.12 -2.85
N MET A 274 9.12 -17.34 -3.55
CA MET A 274 9.68 -17.75 -4.84
C MET A 274 10.70 -18.90 -4.66
N VAL A 275 11.54 -18.83 -3.63
CA VAL A 275 12.46 -19.93 -3.29
C VAL A 275 11.70 -21.22 -2.94
N THR A 276 10.64 -21.15 -2.11
CA THR A 276 9.85 -22.34 -1.75
C THR A 276 9.16 -23.01 -2.94
N ALA A 277 8.88 -22.25 -3.99
CA ALA A 277 8.30 -22.77 -5.23
C ALA A 277 9.35 -23.22 -6.26
N GLY A 278 10.62 -22.91 -6.03
CA GLY A 278 11.74 -23.28 -6.87
C GLY A 278 12.09 -24.77 -6.73
N GLY A 279 12.58 -25.36 -7.83
CA GLY A 279 13.11 -26.72 -7.82
C GLY A 279 14.61 -26.76 -7.52
N THR A 280 15.24 -27.89 -7.89
CA THR A 280 16.70 -28.09 -7.73
C THR A 280 17.54 -27.01 -8.39
N ALA A 281 17.11 -26.50 -9.57
CA ALA A 281 17.79 -25.40 -10.25
C ALA A 281 17.89 -24.11 -9.39
N THR A 282 16.88 -23.82 -8.59
CA THR A 282 16.92 -22.68 -7.65
C THR A 282 17.95 -22.90 -6.54
N LEU A 283 18.02 -24.13 -6.00
CA LEU A 283 19.03 -24.48 -4.99
C LEU A 283 20.44 -24.44 -5.56
N ASP A 284 20.64 -24.88 -6.81
CA ASP A 284 21.93 -24.85 -7.50
C ASP A 284 22.40 -23.39 -7.73
N GLU A 285 21.48 -22.47 -8.05
CA GLU A 285 21.81 -21.04 -8.17
C GLU A 285 22.17 -20.41 -6.81
N ILE A 286 21.45 -20.76 -5.75
CA ILE A 286 21.79 -20.31 -4.39
C ILE A 286 23.20 -20.82 -4.02
N ALA A 287 23.49 -22.10 -4.27
CA ALA A 287 24.79 -22.68 -3.98
C ALA A 287 25.93 -21.99 -4.76
N ARG A 288 25.69 -21.62 -6.02
CA ARG A 288 26.67 -20.84 -6.82
C ARG A 288 26.87 -19.44 -6.25
N SER A 289 25.81 -18.77 -5.85
CA SER A 289 25.90 -17.45 -5.21
C SER A 289 26.66 -17.52 -3.89
N ASP A 290 26.39 -18.53 -3.08
CA ASP A 290 27.08 -18.76 -1.81
C ASP A 290 28.57 -19.04 -2.02
N ALA A 291 28.92 -19.92 -2.97
CA ALA A 291 30.29 -20.18 -3.34
C ALA A 291 31.04 -18.92 -3.83
N GLN A 292 30.37 -18.05 -4.60
CA GLN A 292 30.94 -16.78 -5.03
C GLN A 292 31.22 -15.86 -3.85
N LEU A 293 30.24 -15.70 -2.92
CA LEU A 293 30.38 -14.87 -1.73
C LEU A 293 31.53 -15.35 -0.84
N HIS A 294 31.68 -16.66 -0.70
CA HIS A 294 32.83 -17.30 -0.01
C HIS A 294 34.17 -17.00 -0.71
N HIS A 295 34.21 -17.16 -2.02
CA HIS A 295 35.42 -16.92 -2.80
C HIS A 295 35.95 -15.49 -2.67
N ILE A 296 35.04 -14.49 -2.66
CA ILE A 296 35.42 -13.07 -2.51
C ILE A 296 35.53 -12.64 -1.06
N GLN A 297 35.38 -13.56 -0.10
CA GLN A 297 35.37 -13.26 1.35
C GLN A 297 34.43 -12.13 1.71
N ALA A 298 33.21 -12.17 1.17
CA ALA A 298 32.19 -11.13 1.39
C ALA A 298 31.77 -10.99 2.86
N TYR A 299 31.97 -12.06 3.65
CA TYR A 299 31.67 -12.09 5.09
C TYR A 299 32.92 -12.46 5.86
N THR A 300 33.03 -11.98 7.08
CA THR A 300 34.12 -12.38 8.00
C THR A 300 33.91 -13.81 8.46
N ASP A 301 34.95 -14.62 8.44
CA ASP A 301 34.94 -15.91 9.10
C ASP A 301 34.73 -15.71 10.61
N ARG A 302 33.87 -16.55 11.21
CA ARG A 302 33.64 -16.54 12.65
C ARG A 302 34.73 -17.32 13.37
#